data_29509415f1aa1b04d360e40283e125d3
#
_entry.id   29509415f1aa1b04d360e40283e125d3
#
_cell.length_a   1.000
_cell.length_b   1.000
_cell.length_c   1.000
_cell.angle_alpha   90.00
_cell.angle_beta   90.00
_cell.angle_gamma   90.00
#
_symmetry.space_group_name_H-M   'P 1'
#
loop_
_entity.id
_entity.type
_entity.pdbx_description
1 polymer ?
#
loop_
_entity_poly.entity_id
_entity_poly.type
_entity_poly.pdbx_seq_one_letter_code
_entity_poly.pdbx_strand_id
1 'polypeptide(L)'
;MTDATYWWHLLCGIAGLNLVAWTVSTAWLHRNRPDGTTWPHQRLQLLLSALYVLGCGYRSLLPVFDVPRVVMVDSCASSVLVGRTVATMAELSFAAQWALLLRGAALATGHRPSLRVAHAVLPLIALAEFNSWYAVLTTRNLGHVAEETLWGTVAVLSVLALLGQWPRASARGRRWLALAIAAGLAYAAYMFAVDVPMYWSRWLADEAAGRSYPSLAAGAADAAYRWHVAHDWAHWRSEVVWMTLYFSVAVWISIALAHVRLPLRAHP
;
A
#
# COMPACT_ATOMS: atom_id res chain seq x y z
N MET A 1 -22.24 1.15 21.47
CA MET A 1 -21.14 0.89 20.50
C MET A 1 -19.95 1.74 20.92
N THR A 2 -18.75 1.18 20.85
CA THR A 2 -17.51 1.93 21.13
C THR A 2 -17.09 2.74 19.90
N ASP A 3 -16.21 3.76 20.07
CA ASP A 3 -15.68 4.57 18.97
C ASP A 3 -14.95 3.69 17.93
N ALA A 4 -14.23 2.65 18.39
CA ALA A 4 -13.58 1.69 17.51
C ALA A 4 -14.57 0.90 16.65
N THR A 5 -15.75 0.55 17.20
CA THR A 5 -16.81 -0.13 16.45
C THR A 5 -17.43 0.79 15.39
N TYR A 6 -17.64 2.09 15.67
CA TYR A 6 -18.10 3.06 14.67
C TYR A 6 -17.06 3.22 13.55
N TRP A 7 -15.78 3.35 13.89
CA TRP A 7 -14.71 3.42 12.91
C TRP A 7 -14.66 2.15 12.03
N TRP A 8 -14.79 0.96 12.61
CA TRP A 8 -14.85 -0.27 11.85
C TRP A 8 -16.01 -0.31 10.86
N HIS A 9 -17.22 0.09 11.28
CA HIS A 9 -18.35 0.18 10.36
C HIS A 9 -18.11 1.20 9.23
N LEU A 10 -17.41 2.31 9.52
CA LEU A 10 -16.98 3.25 8.48
C LEU A 10 -16.05 2.56 7.46
N LEU A 11 -15.06 1.79 7.92
CA LEU A 11 -14.18 1.02 7.02
C LEU A 11 -14.97 0.01 6.17
N CYS A 12 -15.95 -0.68 6.74
CA CYS A 12 -16.83 -1.58 5.98
C CYS A 12 -17.62 -0.82 4.90
N GLY A 13 -18.14 0.35 5.23
CA GLY A 13 -18.83 1.22 4.26
C GLY A 13 -17.89 1.70 3.13
N ILE A 14 -16.66 2.10 3.48
CA ILE A 14 -15.61 2.47 2.52
C ILE A 14 -15.27 1.28 1.61
N ALA A 15 -15.14 0.07 2.15
CA ALA A 15 -14.87 -1.13 1.35
C ALA A 15 -15.97 -1.40 0.32
N GLY A 16 -17.25 -1.27 0.72
CA GLY A 16 -18.38 -1.37 -0.20
C GLY A 16 -18.33 -0.31 -1.30
N LEU A 17 -18.08 0.96 -0.94
CA LEU A 17 -17.93 2.05 -1.90
C LEU A 17 -16.78 1.81 -2.88
N ASN A 18 -15.64 1.35 -2.39
CA ASN A 18 -14.46 1.03 -3.20
C ASN A 18 -14.76 -0.06 -4.24
N LEU A 19 -15.47 -1.11 -3.83
CA LEU A 19 -15.86 -2.21 -4.73
C LEU A 19 -16.80 -1.72 -5.83
N VAL A 20 -17.79 -0.89 -5.47
CA VAL A 20 -18.70 -0.25 -6.44
C VAL A 20 -17.91 0.64 -7.38
N ALA A 21 -17.04 1.52 -6.87
CA ALA A 21 -16.22 2.41 -7.67
C ALA A 21 -15.32 1.65 -8.66
N TRP A 22 -14.68 0.57 -8.20
CA TRP A 22 -13.85 -0.28 -9.05
C TRP A 22 -14.68 -0.99 -10.14
N THR A 23 -15.86 -1.50 -9.78
CA THR A 23 -16.77 -2.19 -10.73
C THR A 23 -17.26 -1.23 -11.81
N VAL A 24 -17.70 -0.02 -11.43
CA VAL A 24 -18.14 1.02 -12.36
C VAL A 24 -16.98 1.46 -13.25
N SER A 25 -15.80 1.68 -12.67
CA SER A 25 -14.58 2.03 -13.40
C SER A 25 -14.21 0.97 -14.45
N THR A 26 -14.26 -0.31 -14.05
CA THR A 26 -13.98 -1.45 -14.92
C THR A 26 -14.99 -1.54 -16.06
N ALA A 27 -16.29 -1.44 -15.76
CA ALA A 27 -17.35 -1.44 -16.77
C ALA A 27 -17.19 -0.29 -17.76
N TRP A 28 -16.85 0.90 -17.27
CA TRP A 28 -16.62 2.08 -18.13
C TRP A 28 -15.41 1.88 -19.04
N LEU A 29 -14.28 1.39 -18.53
CA LEU A 29 -13.07 1.12 -19.32
C LEU A 29 -13.32 0.03 -20.38
N HIS A 30 -14.10 -1.01 -20.06
CA HIS A 30 -14.47 -2.04 -21.05
C HIS A 30 -15.37 -1.52 -22.16
N ARG A 31 -16.32 -0.62 -21.85
CA ARG A 31 -17.19 0.01 -22.85
C ARG A 31 -16.44 1.00 -23.75
N ASN A 32 -15.47 1.71 -23.20
CA ASN A 32 -14.70 2.77 -23.86
C ASN A 32 -13.25 2.36 -24.12
N ARG A 33 -13.02 1.05 -24.34
CA ARG A 33 -11.65 0.55 -24.54
C ARG A 33 -11.02 1.20 -25.77
N PRO A 34 -9.78 1.70 -25.61
CA PRO A 34 -9.06 2.24 -26.76
C PRO A 34 -8.60 1.11 -27.67
N ASP A 35 -8.53 1.42 -28.96
CA ASP A 35 -7.96 0.52 -29.94
C ASP A 35 -6.44 0.37 -29.76
N GLY A 36 -5.90 -0.81 -30.08
CA GLY A 36 -4.48 -1.05 -30.16
C GLY A 36 -3.77 -1.34 -28.83
N THR A 37 -2.53 -0.86 -28.69
CA THR A 37 -1.56 -1.27 -27.66
C THR A 37 -1.86 -0.74 -26.25
N THR A 38 -2.76 0.21 -26.10
CA THR A 38 -3.08 0.84 -24.81
C THR A 38 -3.92 -0.07 -23.91
N TRP A 39 -4.79 -0.89 -24.51
CA TRP A 39 -5.71 -1.75 -23.78
C TRP A 39 -5.03 -2.83 -22.91
N PRO A 40 -4.00 -3.56 -23.37
CA PRO A 40 -3.30 -4.53 -22.54
C PRO A 40 -2.71 -3.92 -21.28
N HIS A 41 -2.15 -2.70 -21.39
CA HIS A 41 -1.62 -1.97 -20.23
C HIS A 41 -2.72 -1.59 -19.24
N GLN A 42 -3.85 -1.04 -19.73
CA GLN A 42 -4.97 -0.68 -18.86
C GLN A 42 -5.60 -1.92 -18.22
N ARG A 43 -5.72 -3.03 -18.96
CA ARG A 43 -6.20 -4.29 -18.41
C ARG A 43 -5.31 -4.81 -17.27
N LEU A 44 -3.98 -4.74 -17.43
CA LEU A 44 -3.05 -5.12 -16.37
C LEU A 44 -3.22 -4.20 -15.14
N GLN A 45 -3.33 -2.89 -15.34
CA GLN A 45 -3.61 -1.94 -14.25
C GLN A 45 -4.93 -2.25 -13.53
N LEU A 46 -5.99 -2.63 -14.27
CA LEU A 46 -7.27 -3.05 -13.68
C LEU A 46 -7.16 -4.33 -12.84
N LEU A 47 -6.40 -5.32 -13.31
CA LEU A 47 -6.18 -6.58 -12.58
C LEU A 47 -5.41 -6.33 -11.28
N LEU A 48 -4.35 -5.52 -11.34
CA LEU A 48 -3.58 -5.14 -10.15
C LEU A 48 -4.44 -4.32 -9.17
N SER A 49 -5.27 -3.40 -9.70
CA SER A 49 -6.24 -2.65 -8.90
C SER A 49 -7.29 -3.56 -8.26
N ALA A 50 -7.75 -4.62 -8.94
CA ALA A 50 -8.66 -5.60 -8.36
C ALA A 50 -8.05 -6.26 -7.11
N LEU A 51 -6.80 -6.73 -7.20
CA LEU A 51 -6.09 -7.34 -6.07
C LEU A 51 -5.94 -6.37 -4.90
N TYR A 52 -5.64 -5.09 -5.19
CA TYR A 52 -5.53 -4.07 -4.17
C TYR A 52 -6.88 -3.74 -3.52
N VAL A 53 -7.92 -3.51 -4.32
CA VAL A 53 -9.29 -3.21 -3.84
C VAL A 53 -9.84 -4.35 -2.98
N LEU A 54 -9.68 -5.59 -3.44
CA LEU A 54 -10.16 -6.78 -2.72
C LEU A 54 -9.35 -7.02 -1.44
N GLY A 55 -8.03 -6.83 -1.48
CA GLY A 55 -7.18 -6.97 -0.30
C GLY A 55 -7.48 -5.91 0.77
N CYS A 56 -7.61 -4.63 0.36
CA CYS A 56 -8.04 -3.55 1.27
C CYS A 56 -9.46 -3.77 1.79
N GLY A 57 -10.38 -4.24 0.93
CA GLY A 57 -11.75 -4.61 1.34
C GLY A 57 -11.76 -5.72 2.39
N TYR A 58 -10.98 -6.76 2.19
CA TYR A 58 -10.81 -7.84 3.17
C TYR A 58 -10.33 -7.30 4.51
N ARG A 59 -9.26 -6.50 4.53
CA ARG A 59 -8.71 -5.91 5.75
C ARG A 59 -9.60 -4.83 6.38
N SER A 60 -10.50 -4.23 5.63
CA SER A 60 -11.53 -3.33 6.17
C SER A 60 -12.63 -4.10 6.90
N LEU A 61 -13.01 -5.27 6.40
CA LEU A 61 -14.02 -6.15 7.02
C LEU A 61 -13.44 -6.88 8.23
N LEU A 62 -12.20 -7.30 8.14
CA LEU A 62 -11.47 -8.07 9.16
C LEU A 62 -10.17 -7.32 9.52
N PRO A 63 -10.27 -6.18 10.25
CA PRO A 63 -9.10 -5.43 10.65
C PRO A 63 -8.20 -6.23 11.59
N VAL A 64 -6.90 -6.15 11.34
CA VAL A 64 -5.87 -6.82 12.13
C VAL A 64 -4.79 -5.81 12.49
N PHE A 65 -4.44 -5.75 13.77
CA PHE A 65 -3.26 -5.07 14.25
C PHE A 65 -2.18 -6.11 14.54
N ASP A 66 -1.19 -6.16 13.67
CA ASP A 66 -0.34 -7.34 13.49
C ASP A 66 0.52 -7.70 14.72
N VAL A 67 1.22 -6.73 15.33
CA VAL A 67 2.20 -7.05 16.39
C VAL A 67 1.55 -7.36 17.73
N PRO A 68 0.53 -6.64 18.23
CA PRO A 68 -0.18 -7.05 19.45
C PRO A 68 -1.18 -8.18 19.22
N ARG A 69 -1.36 -8.68 17.98
CA ARG A 69 -2.32 -9.72 17.62
C ARG A 69 -3.77 -9.35 17.93
N VAL A 70 -4.14 -8.08 17.72
CA VAL A 70 -5.49 -7.59 18.01
C VAL A 70 -6.34 -7.64 16.74
N VAL A 71 -7.57 -8.12 16.87
CA VAL A 71 -8.56 -8.23 15.78
C VAL A 71 -9.92 -7.68 16.21
N MET A 72 -10.75 -7.28 15.23
CA MET A 72 -12.14 -6.87 15.47
C MET A 72 -13.11 -8.05 15.51
N VAL A 73 -12.84 -9.10 14.75
CA VAL A 73 -13.77 -10.23 14.55
C VAL A 73 -13.09 -11.52 14.96
N ASP A 74 -13.74 -12.31 15.78
CA ASP A 74 -13.28 -13.66 16.17
C ASP A 74 -13.52 -14.64 15.03
N SER A 75 -12.50 -14.87 14.24
CA SER A 75 -12.56 -15.76 13.07
C SER A 75 -11.17 -16.23 12.67
N CYS A 76 -11.05 -17.47 12.20
CA CYS A 76 -9.79 -17.96 11.58
C CYS A 76 -9.36 -17.08 10.40
N ALA A 77 -10.30 -16.45 9.69
CA ALA A 77 -10.00 -15.47 8.64
C ALA A 77 -9.38 -14.18 9.21
N SER A 78 -9.59 -13.84 10.48
CA SER A 78 -8.95 -12.70 11.14
C SER A 78 -7.54 -13.00 11.65
N SER A 79 -7.01 -14.22 11.44
CA SER A 79 -5.64 -14.52 11.88
C SER A 79 -4.64 -13.55 11.24
N VAL A 80 -3.62 -13.18 12.01
CA VAL A 80 -2.56 -12.27 11.54
C VAL A 80 -1.85 -12.83 10.31
N LEU A 81 -1.64 -14.15 10.26
CA LEU A 81 -1.03 -14.82 9.11
C LEU A 81 -1.84 -14.57 7.82
N VAL A 82 -3.17 -14.74 7.86
CA VAL A 82 -4.03 -14.49 6.69
C VAL A 82 -4.08 -13.00 6.38
N GLY A 83 -4.29 -12.15 7.38
CA GLY A 83 -4.32 -10.69 7.21
C GLY A 83 -3.06 -10.15 6.56
N ARG A 84 -1.87 -10.59 7.01
CA ARG A 84 -0.58 -10.17 6.42
C ARG A 84 -0.37 -10.72 5.01
N THR A 85 -0.78 -11.97 4.75
CA THR A 85 -0.72 -12.53 3.39
C THR A 85 -1.53 -11.69 2.41
N VAL A 86 -2.76 -11.34 2.78
CA VAL A 86 -3.63 -10.49 1.96
C VAL A 86 -3.04 -9.08 1.79
N ALA A 87 -2.47 -8.51 2.85
CA ALA A 87 -1.78 -7.21 2.78
C ALA A 87 -0.63 -7.24 1.79
N THR A 88 0.29 -8.22 1.91
CA THR A 88 1.43 -8.39 1.00
C THR A 88 1.00 -8.48 -0.46
N MET A 89 -0.04 -9.24 -0.78
CA MET A 89 -0.57 -9.32 -2.14
C MET A 89 -1.11 -7.98 -2.64
N ALA A 90 -1.84 -7.25 -1.79
CA ALA A 90 -2.36 -5.93 -2.10
C ALA A 90 -1.22 -4.91 -2.33
N GLU A 91 -0.27 -4.84 -1.43
CA GLU A 91 0.86 -3.90 -1.43
C GLU A 91 1.77 -4.11 -2.64
N LEU A 92 2.13 -5.36 -2.96
CA LEU A 92 2.89 -5.69 -4.16
C LEU A 92 2.12 -5.33 -5.44
N SER A 93 0.80 -5.51 -5.45
CA SER A 93 -0.04 -5.14 -6.59
C SER A 93 -0.08 -3.63 -6.80
N PHE A 94 -0.20 -2.84 -5.73
CA PHE A 94 -0.15 -1.38 -5.79
C PHE A 94 1.23 -0.87 -6.21
N ALA A 95 2.31 -1.44 -5.67
CA ALA A 95 3.67 -1.13 -6.06
C ALA A 95 3.92 -1.43 -7.55
N ALA A 96 3.40 -2.56 -8.05
CA ALA A 96 3.48 -2.91 -9.47
C ALA A 96 2.72 -1.90 -10.36
N GLN A 97 1.53 -1.44 -9.96
CA GLN A 97 0.79 -0.38 -10.67
C GLN A 97 1.63 0.89 -10.79
N TRP A 98 2.24 1.31 -9.67
CA TRP A 98 3.08 2.49 -9.63
C TRP A 98 4.35 2.36 -10.48
N ALA A 99 5.03 1.21 -10.39
CA ALA A 99 6.18 0.90 -11.23
C ALA A 99 5.85 0.94 -12.72
N LEU A 100 4.72 0.37 -13.13
CA LEU A 100 4.24 0.38 -14.51
C LEU A 100 3.95 1.81 -15.01
N LEU A 101 3.30 2.64 -14.18
CA LEU A 101 3.03 4.04 -14.51
C LEU A 101 4.34 4.81 -14.71
N LEU A 102 5.25 4.70 -13.75
CA LEU A 102 6.53 5.41 -13.78
C LEU A 102 7.39 4.96 -14.97
N ARG A 103 7.40 3.64 -15.25
CA ARG A 103 8.06 3.08 -16.44
C ARG A 103 7.49 3.65 -17.73
N GLY A 104 6.16 3.65 -17.87
CA GLY A 104 5.49 4.16 -19.06
C GLY A 104 5.78 5.65 -19.27
N ALA A 105 5.72 6.46 -18.22
CA ALA A 105 6.06 7.89 -18.26
C ALA A 105 7.55 8.11 -18.62
N ALA A 106 8.46 7.30 -18.05
CA ALA A 106 9.89 7.38 -18.33
C ALA A 106 10.21 7.03 -19.81
N LEU A 107 9.55 6.02 -20.37
CA LEU A 107 9.68 5.66 -21.78
C LEU A 107 9.12 6.75 -22.70
N ALA A 108 7.96 7.32 -22.38
CA ALA A 108 7.37 8.41 -23.16
C ALA A 108 8.23 9.67 -23.19
N THR A 109 8.93 9.96 -22.08
CA THR A 109 9.82 11.15 -21.96
C THR A 109 11.26 10.87 -22.34
N GLY A 110 11.67 9.62 -22.52
CA GLY A 110 13.07 9.23 -22.73
C GLY A 110 13.97 9.45 -21.52
N HIS A 111 13.41 9.54 -20.29
CA HIS A 111 14.18 9.86 -19.08
C HIS A 111 14.72 8.59 -18.42
N ARG A 112 15.96 8.20 -18.76
CA ARG A 112 16.62 6.99 -18.26
C ARG A 112 16.70 6.87 -16.73
N PRO A 113 16.99 7.94 -15.93
CA PRO A 113 16.99 7.83 -14.48
C PRO A 113 15.63 7.39 -13.93
N SER A 114 14.52 7.96 -14.41
CA SER A 114 13.16 7.52 -13.99
C SER A 114 12.87 6.07 -14.36
N LEU A 115 13.42 5.57 -15.46
CA LEU A 115 13.28 4.17 -15.86
C LEU A 115 13.99 3.23 -14.87
N ARG A 116 15.18 3.62 -14.39
CA ARG A 116 15.90 2.87 -13.34
C ARG A 116 15.12 2.83 -12.04
N VAL A 117 14.57 3.97 -11.62
CA VAL A 117 13.70 4.04 -10.43
C VAL A 117 12.47 3.13 -10.61
N ALA A 118 11.80 3.18 -11.77
CA ALA A 118 10.65 2.33 -12.05
C ALA A 118 10.97 0.82 -11.90
N HIS A 119 12.16 0.40 -12.31
CA HIS A 119 12.61 -1.00 -12.13
C HIS A 119 12.99 -1.32 -10.68
N ALA A 120 13.40 -0.34 -9.89
CA ALA A 120 13.77 -0.53 -8.48
C ALA A 120 12.56 -0.59 -7.53
N VAL A 121 11.42 0.01 -7.90
CA VAL A 121 10.22 0.07 -7.03
C VAL A 121 9.82 -1.30 -6.52
N LEU A 122 9.54 -2.24 -7.41
CA LEU A 122 9.02 -3.55 -7.01
C LEU A 122 10.02 -4.39 -6.19
N PRO A 123 11.33 -4.48 -6.54
CA PRO A 123 12.31 -5.12 -5.69
C PRO A 123 12.45 -4.50 -4.29
N LEU A 124 12.41 -3.16 -4.19
CA LEU A 124 12.51 -2.48 -2.89
C LEU A 124 11.27 -2.75 -2.03
N ILE A 125 10.08 -2.75 -2.63
CA ILE A 125 8.86 -3.09 -1.89
C ILE A 125 8.82 -4.57 -1.52
N ALA A 126 9.29 -5.48 -2.39
CA ALA A 126 9.42 -6.88 -2.01
C ALA A 126 10.38 -7.08 -0.81
N LEU A 127 11.45 -6.28 -0.74
CA LEU A 127 12.33 -6.26 0.43
C LEU A 127 11.63 -5.66 1.67
N ALA A 128 10.79 -4.63 1.49
CA ALA A 128 9.96 -4.08 2.57
C ALA A 128 9.01 -5.14 3.12
N GLU A 129 8.31 -5.88 2.24
CA GLU A 129 7.43 -6.98 2.62
C GLU A 129 8.17 -8.08 3.41
N PHE A 130 9.40 -8.42 2.99
CA PHE A 130 10.23 -9.38 3.74
C PHE A 130 10.51 -8.89 5.17
N ASN A 131 10.83 -7.60 5.35
CA ASN A 131 11.04 -7.01 6.68
C ASN A 131 9.74 -6.96 7.49
N SER A 132 8.61 -6.68 6.85
CA SER A 132 7.29 -6.73 7.46
C SER A 132 6.96 -8.14 7.99
N TRP A 133 7.16 -9.17 7.17
CA TRP A 133 7.00 -10.54 7.61
C TRP A 133 7.91 -10.91 8.77
N TYR A 134 9.17 -10.45 8.74
CA TYR A 134 10.08 -10.63 9.87
C TYR A 134 9.53 -9.97 11.14
N ALA A 135 9.05 -8.72 11.05
CA ALA A 135 8.45 -8.02 12.18
C ALA A 135 7.21 -8.72 12.72
N VAL A 136 6.32 -9.13 11.83
CA VAL A 136 5.07 -9.82 12.19
C VAL A 136 5.34 -11.17 12.86
N LEU A 137 6.25 -11.96 12.32
CA LEU A 137 6.54 -13.29 12.89
C LEU A 137 7.33 -13.20 14.20
N THR A 138 8.33 -12.34 14.28
CA THR A 138 9.15 -12.20 15.49
C THR A 138 8.56 -11.22 16.52
N THR A 139 7.53 -10.48 16.15
CA THR A 139 6.98 -9.34 16.91
C THR A 139 8.01 -8.24 17.22
N ARG A 140 9.09 -8.16 16.42
CA ARG A 140 10.18 -7.20 16.61
C ARG A 140 9.95 -5.97 15.73
N ASN A 141 9.61 -4.85 16.39
CA ASN A 141 9.29 -3.58 15.71
C ASN A 141 10.41 -3.05 14.78
N LEU A 142 11.67 -3.48 14.96
CA LEU A 142 12.78 -3.11 14.07
C LEU A 142 12.53 -3.52 12.60
N GLY A 143 11.82 -4.63 12.36
CA GLY A 143 11.43 -5.03 11.01
C GLY A 143 10.47 -4.02 10.37
N HIS A 144 9.51 -3.48 11.12
CA HIS A 144 8.64 -2.39 10.64
C HIS A 144 9.42 -1.11 10.38
N VAL A 145 10.43 -0.77 11.20
CA VAL A 145 11.32 0.36 10.92
C VAL A 145 11.97 0.23 9.53
N ALA A 146 12.48 -0.96 9.22
CA ALA A 146 13.09 -1.23 7.91
C ALA A 146 12.05 -1.19 6.78
N GLU A 147 10.87 -1.79 6.98
CA GLU A 147 9.75 -1.77 6.05
C GLU A 147 9.36 -0.34 5.68
N GLU A 148 9.02 0.49 6.68
CA GLU A 148 8.53 1.86 6.47
C GLU A 148 9.62 2.79 5.90
N THR A 149 10.88 2.55 6.26
CA THR A 149 12.03 3.25 5.65
C THR A 149 12.15 2.94 4.16
N LEU A 150 11.91 1.70 3.75
CA LEU A 150 11.93 1.30 2.34
C LEU A 150 10.73 1.90 1.57
N TRP A 151 9.53 1.90 2.15
CA TRP A 151 8.37 2.56 1.56
C TRP A 151 8.60 4.07 1.38
N GLY A 152 9.10 4.76 2.43
CA GLY A 152 9.46 6.17 2.37
C GLY A 152 10.55 6.46 1.32
N THR A 153 11.56 5.60 1.23
CA THR A 153 12.64 5.71 0.22
C THR A 153 12.10 5.57 -1.20
N VAL A 154 11.21 4.60 -1.45
CA VAL A 154 10.55 4.44 -2.76
C VAL A 154 9.72 5.67 -3.11
N ALA A 155 9.02 6.28 -2.14
CA ALA A 155 8.28 7.52 -2.35
C ALA A 155 9.22 8.67 -2.76
N VAL A 156 10.33 8.89 -2.06
CA VAL A 156 11.33 9.91 -2.39
C VAL A 156 11.92 9.67 -3.78
N LEU A 157 12.35 8.45 -4.09
CA LEU A 157 12.88 8.11 -5.41
C LEU A 157 11.84 8.35 -6.52
N SER A 158 10.57 8.03 -6.27
CA SER A 158 9.47 8.28 -7.20
C SER A 158 9.26 9.79 -7.43
N VAL A 159 9.26 10.59 -6.36
CA VAL A 159 9.19 12.06 -6.47
C VAL A 159 10.33 12.63 -7.29
N LEU A 160 11.57 12.20 -7.03
CA LEU A 160 12.74 12.63 -7.80
C LEU A 160 12.63 12.23 -9.29
N ALA A 161 12.11 11.02 -9.55
CA ALA A 161 11.87 10.54 -10.91
C ALA A 161 10.81 11.39 -11.63
N LEU A 162 9.72 11.78 -10.95
CA LEU A 162 8.67 12.63 -11.50
C LEU A 162 9.17 14.06 -11.74
N LEU A 163 9.96 14.63 -10.82
CA LEU A 163 10.62 15.93 -10.99
C LEU A 163 11.54 15.93 -12.21
N GLY A 164 12.31 14.86 -12.40
CA GLY A 164 13.18 14.73 -13.59
C GLY A 164 12.44 14.67 -14.92
N GLN A 165 11.15 14.29 -14.90
CA GLN A 165 10.29 14.28 -16.09
C GLN A 165 9.58 15.62 -16.34
N TRP A 166 9.53 16.51 -15.35
CA TRP A 166 8.80 17.78 -15.40
C TRP A 166 9.14 18.66 -16.62
N PRO A 167 10.42 18.87 -16.99
CA PRO A 167 10.75 19.71 -18.14
C PRO A 167 10.24 19.17 -19.48
N ARG A 168 10.04 17.84 -19.54
CA ARG A 168 9.62 17.10 -20.76
C ARG A 168 8.12 16.92 -20.89
N ALA A 169 7.38 17.26 -19.82
CA ALA A 169 5.94 17.06 -19.77
C ALA A 169 5.18 18.22 -20.41
N SER A 170 4.07 17.91 -21.08
CA SER A 170 3.11 18.89 -21.57
C SER A 170 2.47 19.68 -20.40
N ALA A 171 1.85 20.82 -20.68
CA ALA A 171 1.17 21.63 -19.66
C ALA A 171 0.10 20.81 -18.88
N ARG A 172 -0.65 19.94 -19.57
CA ARG A 172 -1.61 19.04 -18.94
C ARG A 172 -0.91 17.95 -18.10
N GLY A 173 0.19 17.40 -18.62
CA GLY A 173 1.01 16.42 -17.92
C GLY A 173 1.62 16.98 -16.63
N ARG A 174 2.09 18.23 -16.64
CA ARG A 174 2.65 18.89 -15.44
C ARG A 174 1.65 19.02 -14.30
N ARG A 175 0.35 19.22 -14.58
CA ARG A 175 -0.69 19.25 -13.53
C ARG A 175 -0.80 17.89 -12.82
N TRP A 176 -0.79 16.79 -13.58
CA TRP A 176 -0.81 15.45 -13.01
C TRP A 176 0.48 15.11 -12.27
N LEU A 177 1.64 15.50 -12.82
CA LEU A 177 2.92 15.36 -12.13
C LEU A 177 2.94 16.14 -10.82
N ALA A 178 2.42 17.39 -10.79
CA ALA A 178 2.34 18.19 -9.58
C ALA A 178 1.52 17.49 -8.48
N LEU A 179 0.35 16.94 -8.82
CA LEU A 179 -0.49 16.19 -7.88
C LEU A 179 0.24 14.93 -7.36
N ALA A 180 0.87 14.18 -8.27
CA ALA A 180 1.61 12.97 -7.89
C ALA A 180 2.85 13.29 -7.03
N ILE A 181 3.57 14.37 -7.33
CA ILE A 181 4.70 14.86 -6.53
C ILE A 181 4.22 15.30 -5.16
N ALA A 182 3.14 16.09 -5.07
CA ALA A 182 2.58 16.54 -3.80
C ALA A 182 2.14 15.37 -2.93
N ALA A 183 1.44 14.38 -3.50
CA ALA A 183 1.03 13.17 -2.81
C ALA A 183 2.25 12.34 -2.33
N GLY A 184 3.27 12.18 -3.20
CA GLY A 184 4.50 11.46 -2.85
C GLY A 184 5.29 12.15 -1.75
N LEU A 185 5.38 13.49 -1.76
CA LEU A 185 6.02 14.27 -0.70
C LEU A 185 5.26 14.15 0.63
N ALA A 186 3.92 14.25 0.61
CA ALA A 186 3.10 14.09 1.80
C ALA A 186 3.26 12.68 2.40
N TYR A 187 3.28 11.64 1.55
CA TYR A 187 3.50 10.28 1.99
C TYR A 187 4.91 10.07 2.55
N ALA A 188 5.96 10.55 1.87
CA ALA A 188 7.34 10.46 2.37
C ALA A 188 7.51 11.20 3.71
N ALA A 189 6.89 12.39 3.84
CA ALA A 189 6.91 13.14 5.10
C ALA A 189 6.21 12.36 6.23
N TYR A 190 5.07 11.73 5.95
CA TYR A 190 4.36 10.89 6.93
C TYR A 190 5.24 9.69 7.36
N MET A 191 5.86 8.97 6.42
CA MET A 191 6.74 7.84 6.72
C MET A 191 7.89 8.25 7.64
N PHE A 192 8.65 9.28 7.28
CA PHE A 192 9.85 9.67 8.04
C PHE A 192 9.58 10.52 9.28
N ALA A 193 8.44 11.21 9.37
CA ALA A 193 8.10 12.02 10.53
C ALA A 193 7.17 11.30 11.53
N VAL A 194 6.45 10.26 11.10
CA VAL A 194 5.45 9.58 11.96
C VAL A 194 5.75 8.10 12.10
N ASP A 195 5.68 7.32 11.01
CA ASP A 195 5.71 5.86 11.09
C ASP A 195 7.07 5.30 11.51
N VAL A 196 8.15 5.71 10.85
CA VAL A 196 9.51 5.27 11.19
C VAL A 196 9.87 5.64 12.64
N PRO A 197 9.67 6.90 13.12
CA PRO A 197 9.92 7.23 14.51
C PRO A 197 9.02 6.49 15.51
N MET A 198 7.77 6.22 15.15
CA MET A 198 6.84 5.46 15.99
C MET A 198 7.33 4.03 16.22
N TYR A 199 7.65 3.30 15.14
CA TYR A 199 8.16 1.94 15.27
C TYR A 199 9.55 1.87 15.89
N TRP A 200 10.39 2.88 15.63
CA TRP A 200 11.68 3.01 16.28
C TRP A 200 11.54 3.18 17.81
N SER A 201 10.63 4.04 18.26
CA SER A 201 10.37 4.24 19.69
C SER A 201 9.78 3.00 20.36
N ARG A 202 8.88 2.28 19.67
CA ARG A 202 8.34 0.99 20.14
C ARG A 202 9.46 -0.05 20.29
N TRP A 203 10.35 -0.15 19.32
CA TRP A 203 11.49 -1.05 19.41
C TRP A 203 12.44 -0.70 20.55
N LEU A 204 12.79 0.57 20.75
CA LEU A 204 13.63 0.98 21.86
C LEU A 204 12.99 0.67 23.22
N ALA A 205 11.68 0.85 23.36
CA ALA A 205 10.95 0.49 24.57
C ALA A 205 10.95 -1.02 24.84
N ASP A 206 10.78 -1.84 23.79
CA ASP A 206 10.87 -3.30 23.87
C ASP A 206 12.27 -3.75 24.34
N GLU A 207 13.35 -3.19 23.75
CA GLU A 207 14.75 -3.51 24.13
C GLU A 207 15.06 -3.05 25.57
N ALA A 208 14.58 -1.87 25.97
CA ALA A 208 14.76 -1.36 27.33
C ALA A 208 14.02 -2.22 28.38
N ALA A 209 12.90 -2.82 28.01
CA ALA A 209 12.15 -3.75 28.84
C ALA A 209 12.73 -5.16 28.86
N GLY A 210 13.81 -5.42 28.13
CA GLY A 210 14.42 -6.77 28.00
C GLY A 210 13.49 -7.79 27.38
N ARG A 211 12.63 -7.36 26.43
CA ARG A 211 11.64 -8.23 25.80
C ARG A 211 12.28 -9.36 25.03
N SER A 212 11.84 -10.59 25.26
CA SER A 212 12.22 -11.75 24.45
C SER A 212 11.35 -11.85 23.20
N TYR A 213 11.94 -12.25 22.08
CA TYR A 213 11.27 -12.40 20.80
C TYR A 213 11.12 -13.87 20.41
N PRO A 214 9.98 -14.28 19.86
CA PRO A 214 9.81 -15.66 19.39
C PRO A 214 10.73 -15.96 18.20
N SER A 215 11.07 -17.24 18.03
CA SER A 215 11.68 -17.73 16.78
C SER A 215 10.69 -17.60 15.62
N LEU A 216 11.16 -17.58 14.38
CA LEU A 216 10.30 -17.51 13.18
C LEU A 216 9.24 -18.62 13.17
N ALA A 217 9.60 -19.85 13.53
CA ALA A 217 8.65 -20.97 13.57
C ALA A 217 7.59 -20.81 14.65
N ALA A 218 7.99 -20.41 15.87
CA ALA A 218 7.05 -20.13 16.96
C ALA A 218 6.15 -18.94 16.61
N GLY A 219 6.72 -17.89 16.00
CA GLY A 219 5.97 -16.72 15.56
C GLY A 219 4.98 -17.01 14.44
N ALA A 220 5.30 -17.92 13.52
CA ALA A 220 4.37 -18.35 12.48
C ALA A 220 3.17 -19.08 13.08
N ALA A 221 3.38 -20.01 14.02
CA ALA A 221 2.29 -20.68 14.73
C ALA A 221 1.46 -19.66 15.54
N ASP A 222 2.12 -18.70 16.21
CA ASP A 222 1.48 -17.63 16.96
C ASP A 222 0.62 -16.73 16.05
N ALA A 223 1.14 -16.30 14.91
CA ALA A 223 0.40 -15.50 13.94
C ALA A 223 -0.79 -16.22 13.30
N ALA A 224 -0.72 -17.56 13.20
CA ALA A 224 -1.79 -18.38 12.64
C ALA A 224 -2.93 -18.65 13.61
N TYR A 225 -2.62 -18.84 14.89
CA TYR A 225 -3.57 -19.45 15.85
C TYR A 225 -3.85 -18.59 17.10
N ARG A 226 -3.11 -17.50 17.32
CA ARG A 226 -3.31 -16.64 18.48
C ARG A 226 -3.73 -15.24 18.06
N TRP A 227 -4.85 -14.76 18.55
CA TRP A 227 -5.31 -13.39 18.45
C TRP A 227 -6.15 -13.00 19.66
N HIS A 228 -6.28 -11.70 19.85
CA HIS A 228 -7.11 -11.11 20.89
C HIS A 228 -8.19 -10.22 20.26
N VAL A 229 -9.45 -10.45 20.60
CA VAL A 229 -10.55 -9.60 20.13
C VAL A 229 -10.64 -8.38 21.04
N ALA A 230 -10.55 -7.19 20.46
CA ALA A 230 -10.72 -5.94 21.19
C ALA A 230 -11.53 -4.93 20.39
N HIS A 231 -12.51 -4.30 21.05
CA HIS A 231 -13.37 -3.26 20.49
C HIS A 231 -13.18 -1.92 21.20
N ASP A 232 -12.18 -1.79 22.06
CA ASP A 232 -11.90 -0.53 22.75
C ASP A 232 -10.99 0.37 21.91
N TRP A 233 -11.19 1.69 22.06
CA TRP A 233 -10.45 2.70 21.31
C TRP A 233 -8.95 2.71 21.61
N ALA A 234 -8.56 2.33 22.82
CA ALA A 234 -7.16 2.37 23.24
C ALA A 234 -6.26 1.48 22.38
N HIS A 235 -6.76 0.32 21.92
CA HIS A 235 -6.03 -0.59 21.06
C HIS A 235 -5.94 -0.09 19.61
N TRP A 236 -6.97 0.58 19.09
CA TRP A 236 -7.07 0.91 17.67
C TRP A 236 -6.63 2.32 17.31
N ARG A 237 -6.62 3.25 18.26
CA ARG A 237 -6.37 4.69 17.98
C ARG A 237 -5.10 4.99 17.17
N SER A 238 -4.03 4.20 17.36
CA SER A 238 -2.78 4.36 16.61
C SER A 238 -2.92 3.94 15.14
N GLU A 239 -3.88 3.07 14.85
CA GLU A 239 -4.06 2.47 13.53
C GLU A 239 -5.10 3.24 12.68
N VAL A 240 -5.95 4.05 13.32
CA VAL A 240 -7.10 4.70 12.68
C VAL A 240 -6.70 5.56 11.48
N VAL A 241 -5.68 6.39 11.64
CA VAL A 241 -5.30 7.35 10.59
C VAL A 241 -4.77 6.61 9.36
N TRP A 242 -3.76 5.77 9.55
CA TRP A 242 -3.12 5.10 8.42
C TRP A 242 -4.06 4.07 7.77
N MET A 243 -4.80 3.25 8.53
CA MET A 243 -5.76 2.30 7.97
C MET A 243 -6.87 3.00 7.18
N THR A 244 -7.39 4.13 7.70
CA THR A 244 -8.43 4.88 7.00
C THR A 244 -7.92 5.44 5.67
N LEU A 245 -6.73 6.03 5.65
CA LEU A 245 -6.13 6.57 4.43
C LEU A 245 -5.73 5.47 3.44
N TYR A 246 -5.18 4.38 3.96
CA TYR A 246 -4.76 3.24 3.17
C TYR A 246 -5.95 2.52 2.51
N PHE A 247 -7.06 2.32 3.25
CA PHE A 247 -8.24 1.65 2.71
C PHE A 247 -9.20 2.58 1.94
N SER A 248 -8.93 3.88 1.90
CA SER A 248 -9.72 4.84 1.12
C SER A 248 -8.88 5.51 0.03
N VAL A 249 -8.03 6.46 0.40
CA VAL A 249 -7.29 7.31 -0.55
C VAL A 249 -6.38 6.49 -1.46
N ALA A 250 -5.61 5.54 -0.91
CA ALA A 250 -4.72 4.72 -1.71
C ALA A 250 -5.49 3.78 -2.66
N VAL A 251 -6.67 3.28 -2.24
CA VAL A 251 -7.55 2.50 -3.13
C VAL A 251 -8.06 3.35 -4.28
N TRP A 252 -8.46 4.58 -4.04
CA TRP A 252 -8.92 5.49 -5.10
C TRP A 252 -7.78 5.87 -6.06
N ILE A 253 -6.56 6.05 -5.55
CA ILE A 253 -5.37 6.21 -6.38
C ILE A 253 -5.18 4.97 -7.27
N SER A 254 -5.25 3.76 -6.71
CA SER A 254 -5.13 2.50 -7.45
C SER A 254 -6.15 2.39 -8.59
N ILE A 255 -7.43 2.74 -8.33
CA ILE A 255 -8.48 2.77 -9.36
C ILE A 255 -8.14 3.81 -10.44
N ALA A 256 -7.72 5.03 -10.03
CA ALA A 256 -7.38 6.10 -10.94
C ALA A 256 -6.20 5.77 -11.86
N LEU A 257 -5.22 5.00 -11.38
CA LEU A 257 -4.06 4.56 -12.17
C LEU A 257 -4.47 3.75 -13.41
N ALA A 258 -5.57 2.99 -13.35
CA ALA A 258 -6.09 2.23 -14.50
C ALA A 258 -6.61 3.14 -15.62
N HIS A 259 -6.97 4.39 -15.31
CA HIS A 259 -7.45 5.37 -16.29
C HIS A 259 -6.34 6.19 -16.95
N VAL A 260 -5.10 6.11 -16.45
CA VAL A 260 -3.98 6.88 -17.00
C VAL A 260 -3.60 6.32 -18.37
N ARG A 261 -3.79 7.14 -19.39
CA ARG A 261 -3.36 6.85 -20.78
C ARG A 261 -1.97 7.45 -21.00
N LEU A 262 -0.97 6.62 -21.01
CA LEU A 262 0.37 7.03 -21.39
C LEU A 262 0.52 6.89 -22.90
N PRO A 263 1.09 7.87 -23.63
CA PRO A 263 1.45 7.70 -25.01
C PRO A 263 2.60 6.69 -25.08
N LEU A 264 2.27 5.41 -25.24
CA LEU A 264 3.26 4.40 -25.55
C LEU A 264 3.78 4.72 -26.96
N ARG A 265 5.03 5.11 -27.10
CA ARG A 265 5.65 5.20 -28.44
C ARG A 265 5.49 3.82 -29.07
N ALA A 266 4.84 3.75 -30.24
CA ALA A 266 4.96 2.59 -31.07
C ALA A 266 6.47 2.39 -31.30
N HIS A 267 6.99 1.22 -30.95
CA HIS A 267 8.36 0.86 -31.35
C HIS A 267 8.43 0.95 -32.88
N PRO A 268 9.42 1.67 -33.44
CA PRO A 268 9.64 1.61 -34.86
C PRO A 268 9.95 0.20 -35.33
#